data_71384567e59caf1ca5b6648610f73b8c
#
_entry.id   71384567e59caf1ca5b6648610f73b8c
#
_cell.length_a   1.000
_cell.length_b   1.000
_cell.length_c   1.000
_cell.angle_alpha   90.00
_cell.angle_beta   90.00
_cell.angle_gamma   90.00
#
_symmetry.space_group_name_H-M   'P 1'
#
loop_
_entity.id
_entity.type
_entity.pdbx_description
1 polymer ?
#
loop_
_entity_poly.entity_id
_entity_poly.type
_entity_poly.pdbx_seq_one_letter_code
_entity_poly.pdbx_strand_id
1 'polypeptide(L)'
;RINRSAESLNDEWVTVRNLGATPIDLSGWRIRDTGNTAIYLFPGGSILSPGDYRIIRSGVGAPGGTDGRTLFIGKKKHLIYNDPGTGPYLMGDAAYLLDRYGNYRFTREYPCLNGCELDVLEGSVVISELFLGKKKRKTRAATQFVRLLNNGATTQCLDGYRMETGNTTFRFDPGTCLAPGTTWTLRSGAGEN
;
A
#
# COMPACT_ATOMS: atom_id res chain seq x y z
N ARG A 1 -10.97 1.76 5.51
CA ARG A 1 -10.72 2.79 6.54
C ARG A 1 -9.66 2.29 7.51
N ILE A 2 -8.92 3.20 8.10
CA ILE A 2 -7.91 2.96 9.13
C ILE A 2 -8.26 3.87 10.32
N ASN A 3 -8.11 3.36 11.52
CA ASN A 3 -8.17 4.15 12.74
C ASN A 3 -7.00 3.76 13.65
N ARG A 4 -6.37 4.74 14.27
CA ARG A 4 -5.36 4.57 15.30
C ARG A 4 -5.78 5.32 16.55
N SER A 5 -5.73 4.62 17.69
CA SER A 5 -5.77 5.24 18.99
C SER A 5 -4.42 5.08 19.69
N ALA A 6 -3.95 6.14 20.35
CA ALA A 6 -2.75 6.09 21.17
C ALA A 6 -2.92 5.27 22.46
N GLU A 7 -4.17 4.95 22.82
CA GLU A 7 -4.50 4.41 24.13
C GLU A 7 -4.61 2.88 24.17
N SER A 8 -5.06 2.24 23.08
CA SER A 8 -5.22 0.78 23.05
C SER A 8 -4.96 0.19 21.67
N LEU A 9 -4.27 -0.96 21.63
CA LEU A 9 -4.08 -1.75 20.40
C LEU A 9 -5.42 -2.19 19.77
N ASN A 10 -6.46 -2.33 20.58
CA ASN A 10 -7.78 -2.72 20.07
C ASN A 10 -8.57 -1.56 19.48
N ASP A 11 -8.14 -0.32 19.71
CA ASP A 11 -8.76 0.87 19.11
C ASP A 11 -8.18 1.18 17.73
N GLU A 12 -7.07 0.53 17.39
CA GLU A 12 -6.49 0.59 16.06
C GLU A 12 -7.09 -0.52 15.17
N TRP A 13 -7.55 -0.12 13.98
CA TRP A 13 -8.15 -1.06 13.04
C TRP A 13 -7.97 -0.67 11.58
N VAL A 14 -8.02 -1.68 10.74
CA VAL A 14 -8.11 -1.57 9.28
C VAL A 14 -9.38 -2.28 8.82
N THR A 15 -10.16 -1.67 7.95
CA THR A 15 -11.35 -2.29 7.33
C THR A 15 -11.05 -2.68 5.89
N VAL A 16 -11.28 -3.95 5.56
CA VAL A 16 -11.30 -4.46 4.19
C VAL A 16 -12.74 -4.66 3.78
N ARG A 17 -13.14 -4.08 2.65
CA ARG A 17 -14.51 -4.15 2.12
C ARG A 17 -14.50 -4.64 0.67
N ASN A 18 -15.42 -5.53 0.33
CA ASN A 18 -15.68 -5.90 -1.05
C ASN A 18 -16.62 -4.87 -1.68
N LEU A 19 -16.10 -4.07 -2.61
CA LEU A 19 -16.88 -3.08 -3.38
C LEU A 19 -17.36 -3.64 -4.72
N GLY A 20 -16.95 -4.87 -5.07
CA GLY A 20 -17.35 -5.55 -6.31
C GLY A 20 -18.74 -6.18 -6.21
N ALA A 21 -19.20 -6.68 -7.34
CA ALA A 21 -20.52 -7.34 -7.49
C ALA A 21 -20.47 -8.86 -7.23
N THR A 22 -19.28 -9.44 -7.06
CA THR A 22 -19.09 -10.89 -6.83
C THR A 22 -18.37 -11.14 -5.52
N PRO A 23 -18.59 -12.31 -4.87
CA PRO A 23 -17.83 -12.72 -3.69
C PRO A 23 -16.33 -12.82 -3.99
N ILE A 24 -15.50 -12.42 -3.05
CA ILE A 24 -14.03 -12.52 -3.12
C ILE A 24 -13.55 -13.50 -2.07
N ASP A 25 -12.74 -14.47 -2.47
CA ASP A 25 -12.03 -15.37 -1.56
C ASP A 25 -10.71 -14.73 -1.12
N LEU A 26 -10.65 -14.28 0.14
CA LEU A 26 -9.48 -13.72 0.77
C LEU A 26 -8.56 -14.79 1.40
N SER A 27 -8.85 -16.08 1.24
CA SER A 27 -8.03 -17.17 1.82
C SER A 27 -6.55 -17.03 1.40
N GLY A 28 -5.66 -16.96 2.39
CA GLY A 28 -4.23 -16.78 2.17
C GLY A 28 -3.80 -15.35 1.79
N TRP A 29 -4.74 -14.42 1.67
CA TRP A 29 -4.40 -13.00 1.55
C TRP A 29 -3.87 -12.50 2.89
N ARG A 30 -3.16 -11.36 2.84
CA ARG A 30 -2.58 -10.77 4.05
C ARG A 30 -2.71 -9.26 4.06
N ILE A 31 -2.83 -8.71 5.27
CA ILE A 31 -2.65 -7.29 5.53
C ILE A 31 -1.33 -7.14 6.28
N ARG A 32 -0.54 -6.14 5.91
CA ARG A 32 0.68 -5.77 6.61
C ARG A 32 0.85 -4.25 6.69
N ASP A 33 1.70 -3.82 7.62
CA ASP A 33 2.20 -2.45 7.72
C ASP A 33 3.37 -2.18 6.76
N THR A 34 3.84 -0.94 6.69
CA THR A 34 5.03 -0.54 5.92
C THR A 34 6.28 -1.26 6.40
N GLY A 35 6.45 -1.41 7.72
CA GLY A 35 7.59 -2.07 8.35
C GLY A 35 7.59 -3.59 8.22
N ASN A 36 6.51 -4.19 7.74
CA ASN A 36 6.30 -5.64 7.70
C ASN A 36 6.43 -6.30 9.09
N THR A 37 6.13 -5.55 10.15
CA THR A 37 6.26 -5.98 11.54
C THR A 37 4.98 -6.57 12.10
N ALA A 38 3.84 -6.14 11.58
CA ALA A 38 2.52 -6.66 11.92
C ALA A 38 1.86 -7.20 10.65
N ILE A 39 1.44 -8.47 10.69
CA ILE A 39 0.81 -9.15 9.56
C ILE A 39 -0.42 -9.88 10.06
N TYR A 40 -1.55 -9.67 9.37
CA TYR A 40 -2.74 -10.51 9.48
C TYR A 40 -2.84 -11.39 8.24
N LEU A 41 -2.94 -12.70 8.44
CA LEU A 41 -3.17 -13.69 7.38
C LEU A 41 -4.63 -14.16 7.44
N PHE A 42 -5.38 -13.98 6.36
CA PHE A 42 -6.75 -14.48 6.25
C PHE A 42 -6.76 -16.01 6.18
N PRO A 43 -7.47 -16.69 7.10
CA PRO A 43 -7.55 -18.14 7.10
C PRO A 43 -8.32 -18.66 5.88
N GLY A 44 -8.24 -19.99 5.65
CA GLY A 44 -9.04 -20.67 4.63
C GLY A 44 -10.53 -20.46 4.85
N GLY A 45 -11.28 -20.27 3.76
CA GLY A 45 -12.72 -19.99 3.82
C GLY A 45 -13.08 -18.54 4.11
N SER A 46 -12.13 -17.60 4.06
CA SER A 46 -12.37 -16.17 4.25
C SER A 46 -13.08 -15.56 3.04
N ILE A 47 -14.34 -15.91 2.84
CA ILE A 47 -15.18 -15.36 1.76
C ILE A 47 -15.76 -14.01 2.19
N LEU A 48 -15.67 -13.01 1.32
CA LEU A 48 -16.23 -11.68 1.51
C LEU A 48 -17.27 -11.40 0.41
N SER A 49 -18.54 -11.42 0.80
CA SER A 49 -19.66 -11.18 -0.11
C SER A 49 -19.67 -9.73 -0.63
N PRO A 50 -20.35 -9.42 -1.74
CA PRO A 50 -20.53 -8.06 -2.21
C PRO A 50 -21.06 -7.13 -1.12
N GLY A 51 -20.43 -5.97 -0.96
CA GLY A 51 -20.79 -4.98 0.05
C GLY A 51 -20.38 -5.33 1.49
N ASP A 52 -19.98 -6.56 1.78
CA ASP A 52 -19.54 -6.99 3.12
C ASP A 52 -18.11 -6.53 3.43
N TYR A 53 -17.73 -6.59 4.72
CA TYR A 53 -16.43 -6.12 5.20
C TYR A 53 -15.89 -6.94 6.37
N ARG A 54 -14.60 -6.83 6.63
CA ARG A 54 -13.92 -7.31 7.85
C ARG A 54 -13.15 -6.17 8.48
N ILE A 55 -13.17 -6.14 9.82
CA ILE A 55 -12.39 -5.21 10.64
C ILE A 55 -11.23 -5.99 11.25
N ILE A 56 -10.01 -5.57 10.99
CA ILE A 56 -8.81 -6.18 11.54
C ILE A 56 -8.25 -5.26 12.61
N ARG A 57 -8.20 -5.72 13.86
CA ARG A 57 -7.65 -4.98 15.01
C ARG A 57 -6.25 -5.48 15.36
N SER A 58 -5.41 -4.58 15.82
CA SER A 58 -3.99 -4.91 16.16
C SER A 58 -3.86 -5.77 17.40
N GLY A 59 -4.72 -5.59 18.38
CA GLY A 59 -4.64 -6.27 19.67
C GLY A 59 -5.17 -7.70 19.65
N VAL A 60 -5.65 -8.13 20.82
CA VAL A 60 -6.14 -9.49 21.08
C VAL A 60 -7.65 -9.50 21.30
N GLY A 61 -8.30 -10.57 20.86
CA GLY A 61 -9.74 -10.77 21.04
C GLY A 61 -10.19 -12.08 20.41
N ALA A 62 -11.45 -12.45 20.64
CA ALA A 62 -12.06 -13.60 20.01
C ALA A 62 -12.37 -13.29 18.53
N PRO A 63 -12.02 -14.17 17.58
CA PRO A 63 -12.39 -14.00 16.18
C PRO A 63 -13.91 -13.85 16.02
N GLY A 64 -14.31 -12.92 15.15
CA GLY A 64 -15.72 -12.56 14.95
C GLY A 64 -16.18 -11.38 15.82
N GLY A 65 -15.55 -11.14 16.96
CA GLY A 65 -16.01 -10.10 17.89
C GLY A 65 -17.48 -10.27 18.24
N THR A 66 -18.15 -9.18 18.63
CA THR A 66 -19.61 -9.15 18.87
C THR A 66 -20.43 -8.97 17.60
N ASP A 67 -19.79 -8.55 16.51
CA ASP A 67 -20.41 -8.21 15.22
C ASP A 67 -20.23 -9.31 14.14
N GLY A 68 -19.53 -10.38 14.46
CA GLY A 68 -19.20 -11.47 13.51
C GLY A 68 -18.16 -11.06 12.45
N ARG A 69 -17.61 -9.83 12.49
CA ARG A 69 -16.76 -9.24 11.45
C ARG A 69 -15.37 -8.85 11.92
N THR A 70 -15.19 -8.76 13.23
CA THR A 70 -13.94 -8.31 13.82
C THR A 70 -12.93 -9.46 13.90
N LEU A 71 -11.73 -9.22 13.42
CA LEU A 71 -10.58 -10.13 13.43
C LEU A 71 -9.45 -9.46 14.21
N PHE A 72 -8.56 -10.27 14.80
CA PHE A 72 -7.47 -9.76 15.63
C PHE A 72 -6.13 -10.31 15.15
N ILE A 73 -5.13 -9.43 15.07
CA ILE A 73 -3.75 -9.84 14.75
C ILE A 73 -3.14 -10.63 15.91
N GLY A 74 -3.59 -10.37 17.13
CA GLY A 74 -3.13 -11.06 18.32
C GLY A 74 -1.74 -10.64 18.78
N LYS A 75 -1.25 -9.48 18.37
CA LYS A 75 0.09 -9.01 18.67
C LYS A 75 0.11 -7.88 19.71
N LYS A 76 1.28 -7.70 20.34
CA LYS A 76 1.57 -6.57 21.25
C LYS A 76 2.11 -5.33 20.48
N LYS A 77 1.91 -5.27 19.16
CA LYS A 77 2.41 -4.18 18.29
C LYS A 77 1.29 -3.65 17.44
N HIS A 78 1.34 -2.36 17.18
CA HIS A 78 0.43 -1.69 16.26
C HIS A 78 0.59 -2.23 14.83
N LEU A 79 -0.53 -2.37 14.11
CA LEU A 79 -0.53 -2.61 12.66
C LEU A 79 -0.10 -1.35 11.92
N ILE A 80 -0.56 -0.21 12.39
CA ILE A 80 -0.26 1.10 11.83
C ILE A 80 0.49 1.90 12.91
N TYR A 81 1.80 1.82 12.92
CA TYR A 81 2.62 2.64 13.80
C TYR A 81 2.87 3.99 13.11
N ASN A 82 2.11 4.98 13.52
CA ASN A 82 2.22 6.30 12.98
C ASN A 82 3.32 7.08 13.71
N ASP A 83 4.45 7.28 13.07
CA ASP A 83 5.34 8.38 13.38
C ASP A 83 5.05 9.50 12.36
N PRO A 84 4.32 10.57 12.75
CA PRO A 84 4.17 11.74 11.90
C PRO A 84 5.54 12.40 11.80
N GLY A 85 6.36 11.94 10.87
CA GLY A 85 7.71 12.45 10.67
C GLY A 85 7.75 13.97 10.68
N THR A 86 8.80 14.52 11.28
CA THR A 86 9.08 15.95 11.24
C THR A 86 9.75 16.30 9.92
N GLY A 87 9.06 17.03 9.07
CA GLY A 87 9.64 17.47 7.80
C GLY A 87 8.60 17.79 6.73
N PRO A 88 9.02 18.25 5.55
CA PRO A 88 8.11 18.56 4.45
C PRO A 88 7.37 17.32 3.91
N TYR A 89 7.82 16.14 4.28
CA TYR A 89 7.19 14.86 3.94
C TYR A 89 6.79 14.16 5.23
N LEU A 90 5.54 14.25 5.60
CA LEU A 90 5.00 13.51 6.72
C LEU A 90 5.08 12.01 6.37
N MET A 91 5.96 11.30 7.05
CA MET A 91 6.09 9.85 6.92
C MET A 91 4.99 9.24 7.78
N GLY A 92 3.86 8.94 7.17
CA GLY A 92 2.84 8.08 7.78
C GLY A 92 3.19 6.61 7.62
N ASP A 93 2.40 5.76 8.25
CA ASP A 93 2.38 4.34 7.99
C ASP A 93 1.32 4.00 6.93
N ALA A 94 1.31 2.78 6.43
CA ALA A 94 0.31 2.33 5.47
C ALA A 94 -0.12 0.89 5.73
N ALA A 95 -1.39 0.60 5.45
CA ALA A 95 -1.88 -0.76 5.37
C ALA A 95 -1.83 -1.24 3.91
N TYR A 96 -1.20 -2.37 3.70
CA TYR A 96 -1.11 -3.03 2.40
C TYR A 96 -1.95 -4.29 2.42
N LEU A 97 -2.84 -4.45 1.45
CA LEU A 97 -3.55 -5.70 1.19
C LEU A 97 -2.83 -6.45 0.07
N LEU A 98 -2.36 -7.66 0.35
CA LEU A 98 -1.68 -8.52 -0.60
C LEU A 98 -2.49 -9.79 -0.84
N ASP A 99 -2.49 -10.28 -2.08
CA ASP A 99 -3.10 -11.56 -2.40
C ASP A 99 -2.27 -12.75 -1.86
N ARG A 100 -2.76 -13.97 -2.08
CA ARG A 100 -2.09 -15.22 -1.65
C ARG A 100 -0.71 -15.42 -2.27
N TYR A 101 -0.43 -14.79 -3.38
CA TYR A 101 0.86 -14.85 -4.09
C TYR A 101 1.83 -13.74 -3.64
N GLY A 102 1.36 -12.81 -2.78
CA GLY A 102 2.14 -11.68 -2.29
C GLY A 102 2.11 -10.45 -3.18
N ASN A 103 1.23 -10.41 -4.19
CA ASN A 103 1.05 -9.22 -5.01
C ASN A 103 0.25 -8.17 -4.25
N TYR A 104 0.68 -6.92 -4.32
CA TYR A 104 -0.07 -5.79 -3.79
C TYR A 104 -1.36 -5.61 -4.58
N ARG A 105 -2.48 -5.56 -3.86
CA ARG A 105 -3.81 -5.37 -4.43
C ARG A 105 -4.41 -4.03 -4.05
N PHE A 106 -4.07 -3.53 -2.87
CA PHE A 106 -4.54 -2.25 -2.37
C PHE A 106 -3.59 -1.69 -1.31
N THR A 107 -3.51 -0.36 -1.23
CA THR A 107 -2.74 0.36 -0.21
C THR A 107 -3.58 1.47 0.37
N ARG A 108 -3.49 1.67 1.69
CA ARG A 108 -4.09 2.81 2.37
C ARG A 108 -3.09 3.43 3.33
N GLU A 109 -2.78 4.69 3.12
CA GLU A 109 -1.88 5.45 3.99
C GLU A 109 -2.60 6.03 5.21
N TYR A 110 -1.84 6.22 6.29
CA TYR A 110 -2.26 6.89 7.51
C TYR A 110 -1.11 7.74 8.08
N PRO A 111 -1.32 9.00 8.51
CA PRO A 111 -2.57 9.73 8.40
C PRO A 111 -2.92 10.05 6.95
N CYS A 112 -4.19 10.14 6.71
CA CYS A 112 -4.71 10.58 5.44
C CYS A 112 -4.80 12.11 5.45
N LEU A 113 -3.76 12.78 5.01
CA LEU A 113 -3.60 14.21 5.18
C LEU A 113 -4.53 15.05 4.28
N ASN A 114 -5.01 14.46 3.19
CA ASN A 114 -5.85 15.14 2.20
C ASN A 114 -7.25 14.52 2.08
N GLY A 115 -7.81 14.03 3.18
CA GLY A 115 -9.21 13.61 3.22
C GLY A 115 -9.50 12.15 2.86
N CYS A 116 -8.52 11.29 2.59
CA CYS A 116 -8.71 9.89 2.21
C CYS A 116 -9.61 9.66 0.98
N GLU A 117 -9.67 10.61 0.10
CA GLU A 117 -10.31 10.42 -1.20
C GLU A 117 -9.51 9.43 -2.06
N LEU A 118 -10.15 8.86 -3.06
CA LEU A 118 -9.45 8.03 -4.04
C LEU A 118 -8.31 8.86 -4.64
N ASP A 119 -7.13 8.27 -4.70
CA ASP A 119 -5.98 8.93 -5.32
C ASP A 119 -6.33 9.24 -6.78
N VAL A 120 -6.16 10.51 -7.18
CA VAL A 120 -6.43 10.95 -8.56
C VAL A 120 -5.56 10.25 -9.59
N LEU A 121 -4.43 9.68 -9.16
CA LEU A 121 -3.54 8.89 -10.01
C LEU A 121 -3.97 7.42 -10.14
N GLU A 122 -4.91 6.94 -9.29
CA GLU A 122 -5.36 5.54 -9.33
C GLU A 122 -5.94 5.21 -10.70
N GLY A 123 -5.28 4.29 -11.41
CA GLY A 123 -5.63 3.88 -12.77
C GLY A 123 -5.16 4.84 -13.87
N SER A 124 -4.72 6.06 -13.55
CA SER A 124 -4.19 7.00 -14.53
C SER A 124 -2.69 6.86 -14.70
N VAL A 125 -1.94 6.68 -13.61
CA VAL A 125 -0.50 6.42 -13.68
C VAL A 125 -0.25 4.97 -13.29
N VAL A 126 0.37 4.22 -14.19
CA VAL A 126 0.63 2.78 -14.02
C VAL A 126 2.10 2.44 -14.19
N ILE A 127 2.55 1.37 -13.53
CA ILE A 127 3.85 0.77 -13.83
C ILE A 127 3.70 -0.01 -15.13
N SER A 128 4.23 0.54 -16.23
CA SER A 128 4.13 -0.06 -17.55
C SER A 128 5.23 -1.08 -17.84
N GLU A 129 6.37 -0.95 -17.19
CA GLU A 129 7.50 -1.86 -17.38
C GLU A 129 8.37 -1.94 -16.12
N LEU A 130 8.82 -3.16 -15.83
CA LEU A 130 9.79 -3.44 -14.78
C LEU A 130 10.93 -4.27 -15.37
N PHE A 131 12.14 -3.75 -15.33
CA PHE A 131 13.33 -4.45 -15.82
C PHE A 131 14.31 -4.73 -14.69
N LEU A 132 14.56 -6.01 -14.42
CA LEU A 132 15.40 -6.47 -13.31
C LEU A 132 16.92 -6.39 -13.57
N GLY A 133 17.31 -5.88 -14.73
CA GLY A 133 18.71 -5.74 -15.10
C GLY A 133 19.36 -7.03 -15.62
N LYS A 134 20.55 -6.89 -16.19
CA LYS A 134 21.35 -8.03 -16.69
C LYS A 134 22.02 -8.76 -15.53
N LYS A 135 22.20 -10.08 -15.66
CA LYS A 135 22.75 -10.96 -14.60
C LYS A 135 24.17 -10.62 -14.11
N LYS A 136 24.95 -9.80 -14.80
CA LYS A 136 26.31 -9.42 -14.40
C LYS A 136 26.26 -8.45 -13.21
N ARG A 137 26.82 -8.86 -12.07
CA ARG A 137 26.71 -8.22 -10.76
C ARG A 137 27.10 -6.73 -10.71
N LYS A 138 28.12 -6.31 -11.46
CA LYS A 138 28.62 -4.91 -11.46
C LYS A 138 27.75 -3.92 -12.26
N THR A 139 26.91 -4.38 -13.17
CA THR A 139 26.07 -3.53 -14.02
C THR A 139 24.58 -3.70 -13.75
N ARG A 140 24.21 -4.54 -12.79
CA ARG A 140 22.80 -4.87 -12.52
C ARG A 140 22.01 -3.65 -12.07
N ALA A 141 22.52 -2.92 -11.09
CA ALA A 141 21.85 -1.72 -10.57
C ALA A 141 21.68 -0.64 -11.64
N ALA A 142 22.73 -0.37 -12.42
CA ALA A 142 22.68 0.65 -13.49
C ALA A 142 21.72 0.28 -14.65
N THR A 143 21.36 -1.00 -14.79
CA THR A 143 20.46 -1.46 -15.85
C THR A 143 19.04 -1.74 -15.37
N GLN A 144 18.81 -1.80 -14.05
CA GLN A 144 17.46 -1.95 -13.52
C GLN A 144 16.66 -0.65 -13.69
N PHE A 145 15.40 -0.80 -14.04
CA PHE A 145 14.50 0.35 -14.08
C PHE A 145 13.05 -0.03 -13.84
N VAL A 146 12.29 0.97 -13.44
CA VAL A 146 10.83 1.00 -13.43
C VAL A 146 10.38 2.08 -14.39
N ARG A 147 9.40 1.78 -15.22
CA ARG A 147 8.79 2.76 -16.11
C ARG A 147 7.36 3.02 -15.68
N LEU A 148 7.04 4.28 -15.45
CA LEU A 148 5.69 4.77 -15.24
C LEU A 148 5.12 5.24 -16.58
N LEU A 149 3.82 5.04 -16.79
CA LEU A 149 3.06 5.54 -17.93
C LEU A 149 1.85 6.28 -17.40
N ASN A 150 1.61 7.49 -17.87
CA ASN A 150 0.30 8.12 -17.73
C ASN A 150 -0.64 7.55 -18.79
N ASN A 151 -1.54 6.67 -18.36
CA ASN A 151 -2.56 6.03 -19.18
C ASN A 151 -3.89 6.82 -19.18
N GLY A 152 -3.95 7.93 -18.45
CA GLY A 152 -5.11 8.83 -18.38
C GLY A 152 -5.16 9.82 -19.54
N ALA A 153 -6.24 10.59 -19.60
CA ALA A 153 -6.49 11.60 -20.63
C ALA A 153 -5.94 12.99 -20.27
N THR A 154 -5.49 13.20 -19.03
CA THR A 154 -4.99 14.49 -18.54
C THR A 154 -3.57 14.36 -18.02
N THR A 155 -2.84 15.47 -17.97
CA THR A 155 -1.51 15.52 -17.33
C THR A 155 -1.64 15.18 -15.85
N GLN A 156 -0.78 14.27 -15.36
CA GLN A 156 -0.71 13.83 -13.97
C GLN A 156 0.62 14.27 -13.37
N CYS A 157 0.57 14.94 -12.21
CA CYS A 157 1.76 15.35 -11.48
C CYS A 157 2.02 14.39 -10.30
N LEU A 158 3.29 14.05 -10.12
CA LEU A 158 3.76 13.10 -9.12
C LEU A 158 4.30 13.78 -7.86
N ASP A 159 4.00 15.07 -7.68
CA ASP A 159 4.44 15.86 -6.53
C ASP A 159 4.01 15.18 -5.21
N GLY A 160 4.98 14.92 -4.33
CA GLY A 160 4.75 14.26 -3.05
C GLY A 160 4.58 12.75 -3.11
N TYR A 161 4.48 12.17 -4.31
CA TYR A 161 4.45 10.72 -4.48
C TYR A 161 5.84 10.10 -4.26
N ARG A 162 5.84 8.81 -3.93
CA ARG A 162 7.07 8.04 -3.75
C ARG A 162 6.93 6.64 -4.35
N MET A 163 8.05 6.11 -4.80
CA MET A 163 8.18 4.70 -5.16
C MET A 163 8.99 3.97 -4.09
N GLU A 164 8.52 2.83 -3.64
CA GLU A 164 9.19 2.03 -2.64
C GLU A 164 9.48 0.62 -3.17
N THR A 165 10.71 0.14 -2.93
CA THR A 165 11.10 -1.23 -3.24
C THR A 165 11.95 -1.78 -2.09
N GLY A 166 11.42 -2.71 -1.31
CA GLY A 166 12.15 -3.25 -0.16
C GLY A 166 12.62 -2.14 0.79
N ASN A 167 13.92 -1.87 0.82
CA ASN A 167 14.52 -0.86 1.71
C ASN A 167 14.88 0.45 0.99
N THR A 168 14.45 0.64 -0.24
CA THR A 168 14.78 1.84 -1.04
C THR A 168 13.54 2.63 -1.35
N THR A 169 13.58 3.93 -1.09
CA THR A 169 12.52 4.89 -1.39
C THR A 169 13.06 5.93 -2.36
N PHE A 170 12.35 6.16 -3.45
CA PHE A 170 12.52 7.29 -4.34
C PHE A 170 11.35 8.25 -4.20
N ARG A 171 11.62 9.54 -4.07
CA ARG A 171 10.61 10.61 -4.04
C ARG A 171 10.68 11.41 -5.32
N PHE A 172 9.52 11.74 -5.86
CA PHE A 172 9.44 12.59 -7.04
C PHE A 172 9.65 14.04 -6.63
N ASP A 173 10.46 14.75 -7.40
CA ASP A 173 10.68 16.19 -7.20
C ASP A 173 9.42 16.99 -7.55
N PRO A 174 9.20 18.13 -6.88
CA PRO A 174 8.12 19.05 -7.24
C PRO A 174 8.16 19.42 -8.73
N GLY A 175 6.99 19.42 -9.37
CA GLY A 175 6.87 19.70 -10.80
C GLY A 175 7.11 18.50 -11.72
N THR A 176 7.36 17.30 -11.18
CA THR A 176 7.43 16.08 -11.99
C THR A 176 6.06 15.71 -12.50
N CYS A 177 5.75 16.03 -13.76
CA CYS A 177 4.44 15.75 -14.36
C CYS A 177 4.57 14.91 -15.64
N LEU A 178 3.60 14.03 -15.87
CA LEU A 178 3.49 13.19 -17.07
C LEU A 178 2.28 13.64 -17.89
N ALA A 179 2.50 14.03 -19.13
CA ALA A 179 1.42 14.25 -20.09
C ALA A 179 0.75 12.92 -20.47
N PRO A 180 -0.49 12.94 -21.00
CA PRO A 180 -1.17 11.74 -21.49
C PRO A 180 -0.29 10.92 -22.44
N GLY A 181 -0.22 9.61 -22.23
CA GLY A 181 0.55 8.67 -23.05
C GLY A 181 2.06 8.76 -22.88
N THR A 182 2.58 9.66 -22.03
CA THR A 182 4.03 9.77 -21.82
C THR A 182 4.51 8.83 -20.70
N THR A 183 5.81 8.53 -20.74
CA THR A 183 6.45 7.66 -19.76
C THR A 183 7.56 8.38 -19.00
N TRP A 184 7.79 7.97 -17.79
CA TRP A 184 8.92 8.36 -16.96
C TRP A 184 9.68 7.12 -16.48
N THR A 185 11.02 7.15 -16.47
CA THR A 185 11.83 5.98 -16.15
C THR A 185 12.75 6.24 -14.97
N LEU A 186 12.56 5.50 -13.88
CA LEU A 186 13.45 5.49 -12.73
C LEU A 186 14.47 4.35 -12.86
N ARG A 187 15.74 4.66 -12.73
CA ARG A 187 16.85 3.70 -12.71
C ARG A 187 17.42 3.54 -11.30
N SER A 188 17.85 2.34 -10.94
CA SER A 188 18.44 2.07 -9.62
C SER A 188 19.91 2.46 -9.49
N GLY A 189 20.60 2.77 -10.60
CA GLY A 189 22.01 3.19 -10.58
C GLY A 189 22.18 4.68 -10.35
N ALA A 190 23.42 5.10 -10.08
CA ALA A 190 23.77 6.52 -10.09
C ALA A 190 23.60 7.09 -11.51
N GLY A 191 23.01 8.28 -11.60
CA GLY A 191 22.78 9.03 -12.83
C GLY A 191 22.42 10.46 -12.50
N GLU A 192 22.43 11.33 -13.49
CA GLU A 192 21.82 12.65 -13.40
C GLU A 192 20.31 12.50 -13.63
N ASN A 193 19.52 13.20 -12.82
CA ASN A 193 18.05 13.28 -12.94
C ASN A 193 17.67 14.39 -13.92
#